data_9fe6988af05592d1c1f354b9a79465a6
#
_entry.id   9fe6988af05592d1c1f354b9a79465a6
#
_cell.length_a   1.000
_cell.length_b   1.000
_cell.length_c   1.000
_cell.angle_alpha   90.00
_cell.angle_beta   90.00
_cell.angle_gamma   90.00
#
_symmetry.space_group_name_H-M   'P 1'
#
loop_
_entity.id
_entity.type
_entity.pdbx_description
1 polymer ?
#
loop_
_entity_poly.entity_id
_entity_poly.type
_entity_poly.pdbx_seq_one_letter_code
_entity_poly.pdbx_strand_id
1 'polypeptide(L)'
;MKNRFFYLLMFLVILASMPGCSDIFGSKHLSITNDVFRAGKKDPSTATDVIGYAALVPFWKGFDHPTDVCVGFDELVYVTDAKGLHVLDRAGREYKTIPFDGATAVVQDRMLNVYVAARVDTVIKDVDPNTSWNLAAIFKIHNANGSNGGDIVYMDTLIQPFADASRSTFASQTSRLKKNDPNSEELVQFTGLSILGDNTLYVTRRGPVNPTNEVAAPDNIVLEYQPIVVDGEQTDKMRNVRQIRTLSPTTPSLISGIGMADIVSFVAPPQRESFSDNRSFIITQADQTKNIPYRVLWVNAVETVDGLVFQPNTALLQQDTSKADGFLYELNKFKEPTGLAYAADGTNYIFVTDAGTDSLYIFQSNGYEGVTPPVGSDAKKPIIVSFGGQGDGPKNFNNPSGVTYFDKVVYVADKNNNRIARYKLTTDFE
;
A
#
# COMPACT_ATOMS: atom_id res chain seq x y z
N MET A 1 -15.13 35.91 -69.17
CA MET A 1 -15.76 35.80 -67.83
C MET A 1 -16.35 34.42 -67.54
N LYS A 2 -16.81 33.64 -68.53
CA LYS A 2 -17.43 32.31 -68.34
C LYS A 2 -16.49 31.24 -67.77
N ASN A 3 -15.20 31.24 -68.13
CA ASN A 3 -14.28 30.17 -67.66
C ASN A 3 -13.81 30.36 -66.20
N ARG A 4 -13.77 31.56 -65.64
CA ARG A 4 -13.43 31.79 -64.23
C ARG A 4 -14.52 31.32 -63.27
N PHE A 5 -15.77 31.37 -63.67
CA PHE A 5 -16.91 30.92 -62.87
C PHE A 5 -16.97 29.38 -62.80
N PHE A 6 -16.58 28.72 -63.92
CA PHE A 6 -16.52 27.25 -63.94
C PHE A 6 -15.43 26.68 -63.06
N TYR A 7 -14.24 27.29 -62.98
CA TYR A 7 -13.16 26.87 -62.10
C TYR A 7 -13.50 27.14 -60.63
N LEU A 8 -14.20 28.25 -60.34
CA LEU A 8 -14.64 28.56 -58.98
C LEU A 8 -15.70 27.53 -58.50
N LEU A 9 -16.63 27.13 -59.37
CA LEU A 9 -17.64 26.14 -59.07
C LEU A 9 -17.03 24.74 -58.89
N MET A 10 -16.03 24.38 -59.71
CA MET A 10 -15.32 23.12 -59.62
C MET A 10 -14.47 23.06 -58.34
N PHE A 11 -13.87 24.18 -57.90
CA PHE A 11 -13.12 24.28 -56.63
C PHE A 11 -14.05 24.17 -55.43
N LEU A 12 -15.26 24.71 -55.48
CA LEU A 12 -16.27 24.61 -54.42
C LEU A 12 -16.83 23.19 -54.30
N VAL A 13 -16.99 22.45 -55.40
CA VAL A 13 -17.42 21.04 -55.38
C VAL A 13 -16.34 20.13 -54.81
N ILE A 14 -15.05 20.42 -55.08
CA ILE A 14 -13.92 19.65 -54.52
C ILE A 14 -13.79 19.91 -53.01
N LEU A 15 -14.07 21.13 -52.51
CA LEU A 15 -14.08 21.41 -51.06
C LEU A 15 -15.24 20.72 -50.33
N ALA A 16 -16.40 20.52 -51.01
CA ALA A 16 -17.57 19.87 -50.43
C ALA A 16 -17.44 18.34 -50.39
N SER A 17 -16.52 17.75 -51.14
CA SER A 17 -16.28 16.29 -51.18
C SER A 17 -15.08 15.81 -50.35
N MET A 18 -14.46 16.70 -49.56
CA MET A 18 -13.44 16.24 -48.64
C MET A 18 -14.09 15.45 -47.50
N PRO A 19 -13.73 14.19 -47.30
CA PRO A 19 -14.17 13.44 -46.11
C PRO A 19 -13.73 14.22 -44.88
N GLY A 20 -14.61 14.35 -43.89
CA GLY A 20 -14.34 15.06 -42.67
C GLY A 20 -13.07 14.53 -41.97
N CYS A 21 -12.44 15.36 -41.19
CA CYS A 21 -11.18 15.01 -40.45
C CYS A 21 -11.25 13.69 -39.66
N SER A 22 -12.42 13.16 -39.40
CA SER A 22 -12.63 11.86 -38.74
C SER A 22 -12.12 10.66 -39.54
N ASP A 23 -12.15 10.76 -40.90
CA ASP A 23 -11.76 9.62 -41.74
C ASP A 23 -10.28 9.61 -42.10
N ILE A 24 -9.57 10.75 -41.91
CA ILE A 24 -8.14 10.86 -42.19
C ILE A 24 -7.28 10.56 -40.96
N PHE A 25 -7.79 10.83 -39.77
CA PHE A 25 -7.04 10.63 -38.51
C PHE A 25 -7.47 9.38 -37.72
N GLY A 26 -8.31 8.54 -38.27
CA GLY A 26 -8.86 7.36 -37.59
C GLY A 26 -9.69 7.74 -36.35
N SER A 27 -10.82 7.14 -36.16
CA SER A 27 -11.54 7.31 -34.91
C SER A 27 -10.64 6.76 -33.76
N LYS A 28 -10.30 7.58 -32.79
CA LYS A 28 -9.63 7.15 -31.55
C LYS A 28 -10.50 6.24 -30.66
N HIS A 29 -11.59 5.73 -31.22
CA HIS A 29 -12.41 4.72 -30.58
C HIS A 29 -11.80 3.33 -30.78
N LEU A 30 -10.74 3.04 -30.06
CA LEU A 30 -10.41 1.67 -29.79
C LEU A 30 -11.58 1.11 -28.99
N SER A 31 -12.32 0.15 -29.55
CA SER A 31 -13.45 -0.51 -28.89
C SER A 31 -13.07 -1.03 -27.50
N ILE A 32 -11.85 -1.49 -27.34
CA ILE A 32 -11.26 -1.96 -26.08
C ILE A 32 -11.18 -0.85 -25.03
N THR A 33 -10.82 0.40 -25.41
CA THR A 33 -10.75 1.51 -24.46
C THR A 33 -12.15 1.89 -23.98
N ASN A 34 -13.14 1.89 -24.87
CA ASN A 34 -14.53 2.14 -24.50
C ASN A 34 -15.11 1.04 -23.62
N ASP A 35 -14.72 -0.22 -23.83
CA ASP A 35 -15.19 -1.33 -23.00
C ASP A 35 -14.58 -1.28 -21.60
N VAL A 36 -13.32 -0.87 -21.46
CA VAL A 36 -12.67 -0.64 -20.17
C VAL A 36 -13.31 0.56 -19.44
N PHE A 37 -13.58 1.65 -20.14
CA PHE A 37 -14.30 2.80 -19.56
C PHE A 37 -15.77 2.50 -19.26
N ARG A 38 -16.44 1.67 -20.06
CA ARG A 38 -17.82 1.23 -19.80
C ARG A 38 -17.91 0.27 -18.64
N ALA A 39 -16.91 -0.59 -18.40
CA ALA A 39 -16.86 -1.46 -17.23
C ALA A 39 -16.82 -0.69 -15.91
N GLY A 40 -16.39 0.58 -15.94
CA GLY A 40 -16.43 1.49 -14.79
C GLY A 40 -17.66 2.40 -14.72
N LYS A 41 -18.53 2.42 -15.74
CA LYS A 41 -19.73 3.25 -15.70
C LYS A 41 -20.90 2.50 -15.07
N LYS A 42 -21.56 3.16 -14.13
CA LYS A 42 -22.82 2.67 -13.57
C LYS A 42 -23.86 2.55 -14.67
N ASP A 43 -24.42 1.36 -14.89
CA ASP A 43 -25.59 1.21 -15.75
C ASP A 43 -26.75 1.96 -15.09
N PRO A 44 -27.35 2.98 -15.74
CA PRO A 44 -28.46 3.72 -15.18
C PRO A 44 -29.64 2.83 -14.75
N SER A 45 -29.79 1.65 -15.39
CA SER A 45 -30.83 0.67 -15.04
C SER A 45 -30.53 -0.13 -13.77
N THR A 46 -29.25 -0.14 -13.34
CA THR A 46 -28.77 -0.79 -12.10
C THR A 46 -28.41 0.21 -11.01
N ALA A 47 -28.73 1.51 -11.21
CA ALA A 47 -28.52 2.54 -10.24
C ALA A 47 -29.33 2.24 -8.97
N THR A 48 -28.69 1.59 -7.99
CA THR A 48 -29.22 1.50 -6.65
C THR A 48 -29.01 2.87 -5.97
N ASP A 49 -30.05 3.43 -5.35
CA ASP A 49 -29.94 4.65 -4.54
C ASP A 49 -29.03 4.42 -3.29
N VAL A 50 -28.48 3.24 -3.16
CA VAL A 50 -27.64 2.84 -2.03
C VAL A 50 -26.20 3.27 -2.27
N ILE A 51 -25.71 4.14 -1.40
CA ILE A 51 -24.31 4.52 -1.37
C ILE A 51 -23.49 3.36 -0.83
N GLY A 52 -22.45 2.98 -1.56
CA GLY A 52 -21.57 1.88 -1.20
C GLY A 52 -20.51 1.61 -2.27
N TYR A 53 -19.62 0.68 -2.01
CA TYR A 53 -18.62 0.26 -2.98
C TYR A 53 -19.19 -0.76 -3.96
N ALA A 54 -19.08 -0.48 -5.24
CA ALA A 54 -19.45 -1.38 -6.33
C ALA A 54 -18.19 -2.10 -6.85
N ALA A 55 -18.31 -3.40 -7.12
CA ALA A 55 -17.23 -4.21 -7.64
C ALA A 55 -16.98 -3.88 -9.13
N LEU A 56 -15.72 -3.67 -9.49
CA LEU A 56 -15.26 -3.49 -10.86
C LEU A 56 -14.85 -4.85 -11.45
N VAL A 57 -15.81 -5.59 -11.93
CA VAL A 57 -15.59 -6.92 -12.52
C VAL A 57 -15.23 -6.82 -14.02
N PRO A 58 -14.43 -7.77 -14.57
CA PRO A 58 -13.83 -8.91 -13.88
C PRO A 58 -12.67 -8.50 -12.95
N PHE A 59 -12.51 -9.21 -11.83
CA PHE A 59 -11.35 -9.06 -10.98
C PHE A 59 -10.09 -9.62 -11.66
N TRP A 60 -8.94 -9.06 -11.33
CA TRP A 60 -7.67 -9.52 -11.90
C TRP A 60 -7.25 -10.85 -11.28
N LYS A 61 -6.84 -11.78 -12.11
CA LYS A 61 -6.42 -13.13 -11.74
C LYS A 61 -5.01 -13.43 -12.26
N GLY A 62 -4.43 -14.55 -11.87
CA GLY A 62 -3.10 -14.98 -12.31
C GLY A 62 -2.05 -14.91 -11.20
N PHE A 63 -2.43 -14.41 -10.05
CA PHE A 63 -1.59 -14.34 -8.85
C PHE A 63 -1.59 -15.67 -8.09
N ASP A 64 -0.59 -15.84 -7.26
CA ASP A 64 -0.45 -16.98 -6.34
C ASP A 64 -0.38 -16.47 -4.90
N HIS A 65 -1.52 -16.44 -4.23
CA HIS A 65 -1.66 -15.93 -2.87
C HIS A 65 -1.12 -14.49 -2.71
N PRO A 66 -1.70 -13.50 -3.40
CA PRO A 66 -1.20 -12.12 -3.35
C PRO A 66 -1.14 -11.62 -1.89
N THR A 67 -0.01 -11.04 -1.52
CA THR A 67 0.28 -10.60 -0.16
C THR A 67 0.06 -9.10 0.03
N ASP A 68 0.39 -8.30 -1.00
CA ASP A 68 0.23 -6.85 -0.94
C ASP A 68 -0.02 -6.26 -2.33
N VAL A 69 -0.54 -5.03 -2.38
CA VAL A 69 -0.79 -4.27 -3.60
C VAL A 69 -0.54 -2.79 -3.36
N CYS A 70 0.20 -2.15 -4.27
CA CYS A 70 0.49 -0.72 -4.25
C CYS A 70 0.26 -0.11 -5.64
N VAL A 71 -0.38 1.06 -5.71
CA VAL A 71 -0.33 1.89 -6.91
C VAL A 71 0.77 2.93 -6.73
N GLY A 72 1.73 2.95 -7.65
CA GLY A 72 2.88 3.83 -7.59
C GLY A 72 2.60 5.27 -8.04
N PHE A 73 3.57 6.16 -7.82
CA PHE A 73 3.54 7.53 -8.35
C PHE A 73 3.65 7.58 -9.88
N ASP A 74 4.07 6.49 -10.53
CA ASP A 74 4.04 6.29 -11.98
C ASP A 74 2.70 5.71 -12.49
N GLU A 75 1.72 5.55 -11.60
CA GLU A 75 0.39 4.99 -11.87
C GLU A 75 0.39 3.50 -12.27
N LEU A 76 1.51 2.80 -12.10
CA LEU A 76 1.56 1.35 -12.24
C LEU A 76 1.06 0.67 -10.96
N VAL A 77 0.58 -0.55 -11.12
CA VAL A 77 0.12 -1.36 -10.01
C VAL A 77 1.15 -2.45 -9.74
N TYR A 78 1.64 -2.46 -8.54
CA TYR A 78 2.63 -3.41 -8.04
C TYR A 78 1.93 -4.39 -7.11
N VAL A 79 2.09 -5.69 -7.36
CA VAL A 79 1.48 -6.74 -6.54
C VAL A 79 2.57 -7.72 -6.14
N THR A 80 2.67 -8.00 -4.85
CA THR A 80 3.51 -9.08 -4.34
C THR A 80 2.70 -10.36 -4.14
N ASP A 81 3.28 -11.50 -4.49
CA ASP A 81 2.69 -12.81 -4.28
C ASP A 81 3.79 -13.88 -4.04
N ALA A 82 3.44 -15.16 -4.04
CA ALA A 82 4.39 -16.25 -3.86
C ALA A 82 5.42 -16.37 -4.98
N LYS A 83 5.19 -15.77 -6.16
CA LYS A 83 6.13 -15.75 -7.29
C LYS A 83 7.10 -14.56 -7.23
N GLY A 84 6.74 -13.51 -6.50
CA GLY A 84 7.52 -12.30 -6.37
C GLY A 84 6.72 -11.01 -6.59
N LEU A 85 7.28 -10.09 -7.36
CA LEU A 85 6.68 -8.79 -7.69
C LEU A 85 6.12 -8.79 -9.10
N HIS A 86 4.83 -8.56 -9.25
CA HIS A 86 4.16 -8.30 -10.52
C HIS A 86 4.05 -6.80 -10.76
N VAL A 87 4.34 -6.37 -11.98
CA VAL A 87 4.19 -4.99 -12.45
C VAL A 87 3.10 -4.95 -13.49
N LEU A 88 2.01 -4.22 -13.21
CA LEU A 88 0.83 -4.16 -14.07
C LEU A 88 0.47 -2.71 -14.42
N ASP A 89 -0.28 -2.53 -15.49
CA ASP A 89 -0.98 -1.27 -15.71
C ASP A 89 -2.31 -1.21 -14.94
N ARG A 90 -2.95 -0.05 -14.95
CA ARG A 90 -4.25 0.17 -14.28
C ARG A 90 -5.42 -0.61 -14.91
N ALA A 91 -5.22 -1.21 -16.08
CA ALA A 91 -6.17 -2.13 -16.70
C ALA A 91 -5.96 -3.59 -16.27
N GLY A 92 -4.89 -3.88 -15.54
CA GLY A 92 -4.52 -5.21 -15.06
C GLY A 92 -3.71 -6.03 -16.05
N ARG A 93 -3.14 -5.39 -17.08
CA ARG A 93 -2.22 -6.07 -17.98
C ARG A 93 -0.83 -6.12 -17.35
N GLU A 94 -0.31 -7.31 -17.22
CA GLU A 94 1.01 -7.53 -16.65
C GLU A 94 2.10 -7.16 -17.68
N TYR A 95 3.05 -6.34 -17.23
CA TYR A 95 4.25 -6.04 -17.98
C TYR A 95 5.37 -7.02 -17.65
N LYS A 96 5.49 -7.40 -16.38
CA LYS A 96 6.63 -8.14 -15.89
C LYS A 96 6.33 -8.79 -14.53
N THR A 97 6.96 -9.93 -14.31
CA THR A 97 7.10 -10.54 -12.98
C THR A 97 8.58 -10.63 -12.62
N ILE A 98 8.95 -10.14 -11.44
CA ILE A 98 10.29 -10.19 -10.90
C ILE A 98 10.28 -11.19 -9.74
N PRO A 99 11.07 -12.28 -9.82
CA PRO A 99 11.03 -13.31 -8.78
C PRO A 99 11.64 -12.81 -7.48
N PHE A 100 10.92 -13.02 -6.37
CA PHE A 100 11.39 -12.83 -5.00
C PHE A 100 10.87 -13.96 -4.13
N ASP A 101 11.73 -14.51 -3.28
CA ASP A 101 11.30 -15.47 -2.27
C ASP A 101 10.62 -14.76 -1.11
N GLY A 102 9.43 -15.24 -0.73
CA GLY A 102 8.70 -14.74 0.43
C GLY A 102 8.37 -13.24 0.38
N ALA A 103 7.98 -12.72 -0.78
CA ALA A 103 7.56 -11.33 -0.92
C ALA A 103 6.31 -11.05 -0.06
N THR A 104 6.35 -9.98 0.74
CA THR A 104 5.32 -9.66 1.74
C THR A 104 4.70 -8.29 1.57
N ALA A 105 5.48 -7.29 1.18
CA ALA A 105 5.02 -5.91 1.05
C ALA A 105 5.72 -5.18 -0.08
N VAL A 106 5.07 -4.15 -0.64
CA VAL A 106 5.61 -3.33 -1.72
C VAL A 106 5.21 -1.86 -1.57
N VAL A 107 6.14 -0.96 -1.85
CA VAL A 107 5.86 0.49 -1.93
C VAL A 107 6.77 1.13 -2.98
N GLN A 108 6.35 2.24 -3.56
CA GLN A 108 7.17 3.05 -4.45
C GLN A 108 7.48 4.41 -3.80
N ASP A 109 8.72 4.88 -3.94
CA ASP A 109 9.10 6.23 -3.52
C ASP A 109 8.79 7.28 -4.59
N ARG A 110 8.95 8.55 -4.23
CA ARG A 110 8.69 9.69 -5.15
C ARG A 110 9.73 9.82 -6.26
N MET A 111 10.86 9.12 -6.15
CA MET A 111 11.87 8.96 -7.21
C MET A 111 11.58 7.76 -8.12
N LEU A 112 10.43 7.09 -7.93
CA LEU A 112 9.95 5.93 -8.68
C LEU A 112 10.77 4.65 -8.43
N ASN A 113 11.54 4.59 -7.33
CA ASN A 113 12.13 3.34 -6.90
C ASN A 113 11.08 2.48 -6.20
N VAL A 114 11.06 1.20 -6.48
CA VAL A 114 10.16 0.23 -5.84
C VAL A 114 10.91 -0.51 -4.75
N TYR A 115 10.31 -0.59 -3.58
CA TYR A 115 10.83 -1.35 -2.45
C TYR A 115 9.97 -2.59 -2.25
N VAL A 116 10.62 -3.74 -2.14
CA VAL A 116 9.96 -5.04 -1.88
C VAL A 116 10.53 -5.63 -0.61
N ALA A 117 9.68 -5.91 0.34
CA ALA A 117 10.03 -6.72 1.51
C ALA A 117 9.91 -8.20 1.12
N ALA A 118 11.01 -8.93 1.27
CA ALA A 118 11.11 -10.34 0.89
C ALA A 118 12.18 -11.05 1.74
N ARG A 119 12.67 -12.17 1.27
CA ARG A 119 13.72 -12.93 1.93
C ARG A 119 14.95 -13.09 1.05
N VAL A 120 16.10 -13.31 1.67
CA VAL A 120 17.34 -13.56 0.96
C VAL A 120 18.13 -14.66 1.67
N ASP A 121 18.66 -15.59 0.87
CA ASP A 121 19.66 -16.54 1.33
C ASP A 121 21.04 -15.89 1.32
N THR A 122 21.67 -15.85 2.48
CA THR A 122 22.99 -15.23 2.62
C THR A 122 23.90 -16.01 3.56
N VAL A 123 25.20 -15.86 3.36
CA VAL A 123 26.24 -16.39 4.23
C VAL A 123 26.89 -15.22 4.98
N ILE A 124 26.91 -15.31 6.29
CA ILE A 124 27.50 -14.29 7.14
C ILE A 124 28.92 -14.73 7.50
N LYS A 125 29.86 -14.33 6.66
CA LYS A 125 31.27 -14.84 6.69
C LYS A 125 31.94 -14.65 8.05
N ASP A 126 31.66 -13.54 8.74
CA ASP A 126 32.27 -13.21 10.03
C ASP A 126 31.64 -13.96 11.20
N VAL A 127 30.54 -14.68 10.97
CA VAL A 127 29.82 -15.44 12.01
C VAL A 127 29.97 -16.93 11.80
N ASP A 128 29.54 -17.42 10.62
CA ASP A 128 29.66 -18.80 10.20
C ASP A 128 29.70 -18.86 8.67
N PRO A 129 30.91 -19.05 8.09
CA PRO A 129 31.08 -19.06 6.64
C PRO A 129 30.50 -20.30 5.95
N ASN A 130 30.10 -21.32 6.71
CA ASN A 130 29.60 -22.59 6.19
C ASN A 130 28.08 -22.70 6.25
N THR A 131 27.40 -21.76 6.91
CA THR A 131 25.95 -21.81 7.08
C THR A 131 25.27 -20.74 6.24
N SER A 132 24.31 -21.14 5.40
CA SER A 132 23.39 -20.22 4.74
C SER A 132 22.20 -19.90 5.62
N TRP A 133 21.84 -18.65 5.67
CA TRP A 133 20.75 -18.10 6.46
C TRP A 133 19.70 -17.48 5.54
N ASN A 134 18.44 -17.82 5.75
CA ASN A 134 17.32 -17.18 5.06
C ASN A 134 16.79 -16.01 5.90
N LEU A 135 17.15 -14.78 5.54
CA LEU A 135 16.91 -13.59 6.34
C LEU A 135 15.91 -12.64 5.67
N ALA A 136 15.16 -11.90 6.49
CA ALA A 136 14.32 -10.83 5.99
C ALA A 136 15.17 -9.72 5.34
N ALA A 137 14.74 -9.24 4.18
CA ALA A 137 15.44 -8.22 3.42
C ALA A 137 14.46 -7.28 2.73
N ILE A 138 14.93 -6.08 2.40
CA ILE A 138 14.23 -5.14 1.53
C ILE A 138 15.07 -4.93 0.31
N PHE A 139 14.46 -5.11 -0.86
CA PHE A 139 15.09 -4.88 -2.16
C PHE A 139 14.62 -3.53 -2.69
N LYS A 140 15.55 -2.63 -2.96
CA LYS A 140 15.29 -1.39 -3.67
C LYS A 140 15.55 -1.60 -5.14
N ILE A 141 14.53 -1.41 -5.97
CA ILE A 141 14.56 -1.68 -7.40
C ILE A 141 14.45 -0.37 -8.15
N HIS A 142 15.42 -0.07 -8.95
CA HIS A 142 15.38 1.05 -9.87
C HIS A 142 14.78 0.60 -11.20
N ASN A 143 13.86 1.42 -11.76
CA ASN A 143 13.22 1.13 -13.05
C ASN A 143 12.52 -0.24 -13.09
N ALA A 144 11.72 -0.55 -12.08
CA ALA A 144 11.00 -1.82 -11.98
C ALA A 144 10.08 -2.12 -13.17
N ASN A 145 9.57 -1.08 -13.85
CA ASN A 145 8.71 -1.24 -15.02
C ASN A 145 9.46 -1.68 -16.29
N GLY A 146 10.76 -1.45 -16.38
CA GLY A 146 11.60 -1.88 -17.50
C GLY A 146 11.07 -1.45 -18.87
N SER A 147 10.30 -0.36 -18.95
CA SER A 147 9.50 0.05 -20.10
C SER A 147 10.26 0.21 -21.43
N ASN A 148 11.58 0.27 -21.36
CA ASN A 148 12.45 0.39 -22.54
C ASN A 148 13.35 -0.85 -22.75
N GLY A 149 12.95 -2.01 -22.21
CA GLY A 149 13.78 -3.22 -22.27
C GLY A 149 15.06 -3.13 -21.42
N GLY A 150 15.14 -2.12 -20.54
CA GLY A 150 16.26 -1.97 -19.63
C GLY A 150 16.27 -3.05 -18.55
N ASP A 151 17.46 -3.47 -18.17
CA ASP A 151 17.64 -4.40 -17.06
C ASP A 151 17.18 -3.75 -15.75
N ILE A 152 16.54 -4.56 -14.90
CA ILE A 152 16.26 -4.16 -13.55
C ILE A 152 17.56 -4.13 -12.78
N VAL A 153 17.88 -2.99 -12.25
CA VAL A 153 19.06 -2.82 -11.40
C VAL A 153 18.63 -2.87 -9.95
N TYR A 154 19.09 -3.88 -9.22
CA TYR A 154 19.00 -3.89 -7.77
C TYR A 154 20.01 -2.88 -7.23
N MET A 155 19.49 -1.79 -6.64
CA MET A 155 20.33 -0.71 -6.18
C MET A 155 20.95 -1.02 -4.82
N ASP A 156 20.15 -1.60 -3.94
CA ASP A 156 20.57 -1.91 -2.58
C ASP A 156 19.70 -3.02 -1.97
N THR A 157 20.29 -3.78 -1.05
CA THR A 157 19.59 -4.82 -0.30
C THR A 157 19.83 -4.58 1.18
N LEU A 158 18.77 -4.25 1.90
CA LEU A 158 18.79 -3.99 3.33
C LEU A 158 18.43 -5.29 4.07
N ILE A 159 19.43 -5.98 4.59
CA ILE A 159 19.26 -7.29 5.25
C ILE A 159 19.20 -7.09 6.76
N GLN A 160 18.14 -7.55 7.37
CA GLN A 160 18.01 -7.56 8.83
C GLN A 160 18.77 -8.77 9.44
N PRO A 161 19.52 -8.61 10.51
CA PRO A 161 19.80 -7.38 11.29
C PRO A 161 21.02 -6.58 10.80
N PHE A 162 21.58 -6.92 9.66
CA PHE A 162 22.92 -6.51 9.22
C PHE A 162 22.94 -5.20 8.42
N ALA A 163 21.80 -4.70 8.03
CA ALA A 163 21.69 -3.42 7.31
C ALA A 163 21.87 -2.18 8.21
N ASP A 164 22.02 -2.36 9.49
CA ASP A 164 22.20 -1.26 10.45
C ASP A 164 23.68 -0.98 10.70
N ALA A 165 24.22 0.03 9.98
CA ALA A 165 25.61 0.46 10.16
C ALA A 165 25.94 1.00 11.56
N SER A 166 24.93 1.33 12.38
CA SER A 166 25.11 1.75 13.76
C SER A 166 25.40 0.57 14.72
N ARG A 167 25.20 -0.66 14.23
CA ARG A 167 25.46 -1.88 14.99
C ARG A 167 26.90 -2.33 14.82
N SER A 168 27.80 -1.68 15.53
CA SER A 168 29.24 -1.99 15.49
C SER A 168 29.62 -3.34 16.10
N THR A 169 28.68 -4.08 16.69
CA THR A 169 28.97 -5.32 17.39
C THR A 169 28.08 -6.47 16.93
N PHE A 170 28.48 -7.11 15.86
CA PHE A 170 27.94 -8.41 15.45
C PHE A 170 27.96 -9.47 16.57
N ALA A 171 28.90 -9.37 17.49
CA ALA A 171 29.09 -10.35 18.56
C ALA A 171 27.85 -10.55 19.45
N SER A 172 27.07 -9.51 19.72
CA SER A 172 25.84 -9.62 20.51
C SER A 172 24.64 -10.17 19.72
N GLN A 173 24.73 -10.22 18.40
CA GLN A 173 23.66 -10.67 17.51
C GLN A 173 23.84 -12.13 17.07
N THR A 174 25.04 -12.68 17.20
CA THR A 174 25.34 -14.08 16.86
C THR A 174 24.53 -15.09 17.67
N SER A 175 24.07 -14.71 18.86
CA SER A 175 23.22 -15.56 19.71
C SER A 175 21.84 -15.85 19.10
N ARG A 176 21.40 -15.04 18.15
CA ARG A 176 20.11 -15.20 17.44
C ARG A 176 20.23 -15.88 16.07
N LEU A 177 21.43 -16.05 15.57
CA LEU A 177 21.70 -16.83 14.37
C LEU A 177 21.79 -18.31 14.73
N LYS A 178 20.65 -18.91 15.03
CA LYS A 178 20.53 -20.32 15.39
C LYS A 178 19.51 -20.97 14.49
N LYS A 179 19.91 -22.04 13.79
CA LYS A 179 18.99 -22.85 13.02
C LYS A 179 17.97 -23.54 13.93
N ASN A 180 16.70 -23.55 13.53
CA ASN A 180 15.59 -24.21 14.23
C ASN A 180 15.37 -23.74 15.70
N ASP A 181 15.79 -22.53 16.04
CA ASP A 181 15.56 -21.93 17.34
C ASP A 181 14.32 -21.02 17.29
N PRO A 182 13.43 -21.04 18.28
CA PRO A 182 12.24 -20.18 18.31
C PRO A 182 12.54 -18.68 18.40
N ASN A 183 13.77 -18.33 18.71
CA ASN A 183 14.25 -16.94 18.73
C ASN A 183 15.20 -16.62 17.57
N SER A 184 15.24 -17.45 16.53
CA SER A 184 16.12 -17.26 15.38
C SER A 184 15.75 -16.00 14.58
N GLU A 185 16.76 -15.28 14.13
CA GLU A 185 16.59 -14.18 13.15
C GLU A 185 15.96 -14.65 11.83
N GLU A 186 16.00 -15.94 11.50
CA GLU A 186 15.30 -16.49 10.34
C GLU A 186 13.77 -16.39 10.46
N LEU A 187 13.24 -16.19 11.68
CA LEU A 187 11.80 -16.00 11.92
C LEU A 187 11.37 -14.53 11.80
N VAL A 188 12.31 -13.62 11.65
CA VAL A 188 12.00 -12.20 11.42
C VAL A 188 11.35 -12.03 10.06
N GLN A 189 10.33 -11.19 10.00
CA GLN A 189 9.63 -10.78 8.80
C GLN A 189 9.51 -9.26 8.76
N PHE A 190 9.68 -8.68 7.59
CA PHE A 190 9.20 -7.35 7.28
C PHE A 190 7.80 -7.48 6.70
N THR A 191 6.82 -6.86 7.29
CA THR A 191 5.40 -7.14 7.01
C THR A 191 4.69 -6.01 6.29
N GLY A 192 5.13 -4.77 6.45
CA GLY A 192 4.58 -3.61 5.79
C GLY A 192 5.64 -2.57 5.49
N LEU A 193 5.46 -1.84 4.42
CA LEU A 193 6.32 -0.77 3.94
C LEU A 193 5.51 0.50 3.72
N SER A 194 6.05 1.66 4.10
CA SER A 194 5.44 2.95 3.79
C SER A 194 6.48 4.01 3.53
N ILE A 195 6.20 4.94 2.63
CA ILE A 195 7.12 5.99 2.22
C ILE A 195 6.67 7.34 2.78
N LEU A 196 7.62 8.21 3.11
CA LEU A 196 7.39 9.59 3.47
C LEU A 196 7.68 10.54 2.31
N GLY A 197 7.31 11.81 2.45
CA GLY A 197 7.50 12.83 1.42
C GLY A 197 8.96 13.06 1.02
N ASP A 198 9.90 12.81 1.92
CA ASP A 198 11.35 12.92 1.72
C ASP A 198 12.02 11.60 1.27
N ASN A 199 11.23 10.61 0.84
CA ASN A 199 11.64 9.24 0.50
C ASN A 199 12.21 8.45 1.69
N THR A 200 11.95 8.86 2.92
CA THR A 200 12.18 8.03 4.11
C THR A 200 11.24 6.82 4.06
N LEU A 201 11.76 5.64 4.34
CA LEU A 201 11.02 4.39 4.34
C LEU A 201 10.73 3.95 5.78
N TYR A 202 9.47 3.69 6.07
CA TYR A 202 9.05 2.97 7.29
C TYR A 202 8.85 1.49 6.99
N VAL A 203 9.29 0.66 7.92
CA VAL A 203 9.23 -0.81 7.82
C VAL A 203 8.71 -1.38 9.11
N THR A 204 7.63 -2.13 9.07
CA THR A 204 7.20 -2.92 10.22
C THR A 204 7.96 -4.24 10.29
N ARG A 205 8.48 -4.55 11.45
CA ARG A 205 9.17 -5.79 11.77
C ARG A 205 8.32 -6.64 12.70
N ARG A 206 8.12 -7.90 12.34
CA ARG A 206 7.50 -8.95 13.15
C ARG A 206 8.49 -10.10 13.35
N GLY A 207 8.43 -10.77 14.49
CA GLY A 207 9.26 -11.94 14.76
C GLY A 207 9.51 -12.13 16.25
N PRO A 208 10.57 -12.87 16.61
CA PRO A 208 10.91 -13.12 18.00
C PRO A 208 11.10 -11.85 18.79
N VAL A 209 10.52 -11.80 20.00
CA VAL A 209 10.66 -10.71 20.95
C VAL A 209 11.86 -10.99 21.83
N ASN A 210 12.71 -9.97 22.03
CA ASN A 210 13.86 -10.08 22.92
C ASN A 210 13.41 -9.99 24.40
N PRO A 211 13.55 -11.07 25.19
CA PRO A 211 13.11 -11.05 26.58
C PRO A 211 14.03 -10.21 27.51
N THR A 212 15.19 -9.79 27.05
CA THR A 212 16.23 -9.20 27.91
C THR A 212 16.35 -7.67 27.82
N ASN A 213 15.42 -6.99 27.13
CA ASN A 213 15.49 -5.54 26.91
C ASN A 213 16.82 -5.08 26.27
N GLU A 214 17.49 -5.94 25.54
CA GLU A 214 18.73 -5.55 24.89
C GLU A 214 18.46 -4.47 23.83
N VAL A 215 19.17 -3.37 23.99
CA VAL A 215 19.07 -2.18 23.15
C VAL A 215 19.47 -2.48 21.70
N ALA A 216 20.17 -3.60 21.47
CA ALA A 216 20.81 -3.92 20.20
C ALA A 216 19.93 -4.69 19.20
N ALA A 217 18.86 -5.36 19.62
CA ALA A 217 18.03 -6.14 18.72
C ALA A 217 16.63 -5.54 18.66
N PRO A 218 16.20 -5.05 17.50
CA PRO A 218 14.85 -4.55 17.35
C PRO A 218 13.87 -5.72 17.42
N ASP A 219 12.94 -5.61 18.34
CA ASP A 219 11.79 -6.50 18.41
C ASP A 219 10.70 -6.02 17.46
N ASN A 220 9.44 -6.28 17.74
CA ASN A 220 8.33 -5.80 16.95
C ASN A 220 8.25 -4.27 17.02
N ILE A 221 8.87 -3.59 16.07
CA ILE A 221 9.02 -2.14 16.00
C ILE A 221 8.87 -1.65 14.57
N VAL A 222 8.73 -0.35 14.42
CA VAL A 222 8.88 0.34 13.13
C VAL A 222 10.32 0.78 12.97
N LEU A 223 10.95 0.35 11.88
CA LEU A 223 12.29 0.79 11.47
C LEU A 223 12.14 1.98 10.51
N GLU A 224 13.00 2.98 10.67
CA GLU A 224 13.09 4.14 9.80
C GLU A 224 14.40 4.09 9.02
N TYR A 225 14.29 4.04 7.69
CA TYR A 225 15.41 4.10 6.76
C TYR A 225 15.37 5.41 5.98
N GLN A 226 16.49 6.11 5.91
CA GLN A 226 16.61 7.35 5.15
C GLN A 226 17.60 7.18 4.01
N PRO A 227 17.36 7.82 2.84
CA PRO A 227 18.36 7.94 1.79
C PRO A 227 19.63 8.62 2.33
N ILE A 228 20.79 8.12 1.93
CA ILE A 228 22.06 8.77 2.22
C ILE A 228 22.20 9.96 1.27
N VAL A 229 22.43 11.14 1.84
CA VAL A 229 22.63 12.38 1.09
C VAL A 229 24.13 12.63 0.96
N VAL A 230 24.60 12.88 -0.28
CA VAL A 230 25.97 13.27 -0.60
C VAL A 230 25.90 14.54 -1.45
N ASP A 231 26.64 15.58 -1.06
CA ASP A 231 26.65 16.89 -1.74
C ASP A 231 25.26 17.52 -1.97
N GLY A 232 24.31 17.23 -1.08
CA GLY A 232 22.95 17.76 -1.14
C GLY A 232 21.97 16.93 -1.99
N GLU A 233 22.44 15.87 -2.65
CA GLU A 233 21.62 14.97 -3.44
C GLU A 233 21.42 13.62 -2.74
N GLN A 234 20.19 13.06 -2.83
CA GLN A 234 19.90 11.72 -2.34
C GLN A 234 20.58 10.68 -3.22
N THR A 235 21.30 9.76 -2.59
CA THR A 235 21.90 8.61 -3.27
C THR A 235 20.93 7.41 -3.28
N ASP A 236 21.29 6.38 -4.03
CA ASP A 236 20.52 5.14 -4.08
C ASP A 236 20.62 4.31 -2.81
N LYS A 237 21.58 4.63 -1.93
CA LYS A 237 21.81 3.91 -0.68
C LYS A 237 20.95 4.47 0.44
N MET A 238 20.53 3.58 1.33
CA MET A 238 19.74 3.90 2.52
C MET A 238 20.48 3.46 3.79
N ARG A 239 20.16 4.12 4.89
CA ARG A 239 20.66 3.73 6.22
C ARG A 239 19.50 3.68 7.22
N ASN A 240 19.55 2.74 8.14
CA ASN A 240 18.67 2.77 9.31
C ASN A 240 19.09 3.95 10.21
N VAL A 241 18.17 4.86 10.46
CA VAL A 241 18.44 6.05 11.29
C VAL A 241 17.70 6.00 12.61
N ARG A 242 16.60 5.26 12.68
CA ARG A 242 15.79 5.18 13.88
C ARG A 242 15.08 3.84 14.01
N GLN A 243 14.93 3.43 15.24
CA GLN A 243 14.01 2.38 15.67
C GLN A 243 12.95 3.06 16.52
N ILE A 244 11.70 3.02 16.10
CA ILE A 244 10.61 3.69 16.82
C ILE A 244 10.20 2.81 18.00
N ARG A 245 10.89 3.02 19.13
CA ARG A 245 10.79 2.16 20.32
C ARG A 245 9.65 2.52 21.26
N THR A 246 8.87 3.53 20.96
CA THR A 246 7.68 3.89 21.73
C THR A 246 6.61 2.82 21.67
N LEU A 247 6.69 1.93 20.67
CA LEU A 247 5.78 0.79 20.55
C LEU A 247 6.23 -0.34 21.48
N SER A 248 5.33 -0.79 22.37
CA SER A 248 5.59 -1.94 23.23
C SER A 248 5.35 -3.26 22.49
N PRO A 249 6.35 -4.15 22.37
CA PRO A 249 6.18 -5.42 21.68
C PRO A 249 5.45 -6.48 22.53
N THR A 250 5.16 -6.21 23.79
CA THR A 250 4.62 -7.20 24.73
C THR A 250 3.34 -6.78 25.42
N THR A 251 3.10 -5.48 25.59
CA THR A 251 1.97 -4.94 26.38
C THR A 251 0.94 -4.32 25.47
N PRO A 252 -0.28 -4.89 25.37
CA PRO A 252 -1.39 -4.32 24.59
C PRO A 252 -1.78 -2.92 25.10
N SER A 253 -1.66 -1.92 24.25
CA SER A 253 -1.98 -0.52 24.56
C SER A 253 -2.15 0.28 23.27
N LEU A 254 -2.36 1.59 23.36
CA LEU A 254 -2.39 2.49 22.20
C LEU A 254 -0.98 2.75 21.59
N ILE A 255 0.05 2.20 22.19
CA ILE A 255 1.42 2.24 21.69
C ILE A 255 2.02 0.83 21.61
N SER A 256 1.21 -0.18 21.37
CA SER A 256 1.70 -1.55 21.20
C SER A 256 2.11 -1.82 19.75
N GLY A 257 3.06 -2.77 19.59
CA GLY A 257 3.53 -3.23 18.29
C GLY A 257 3.54 -4.76 18.24
N ILE A 258 2.41 -5.40 18.55
CA ILE A 258 2.31 -6.85 18.75
C ILE A 258 1.85 -7.50 17.46
N GLY A 259 2.73 -8.25 16.79
CA GLY A 259 2.39 -8.94 15.55
C GLY A 259 1.95 -7.96 14.45
N MET A 260 2.71 -6.89 14.25
CA MET A 260 2.42 -5.90 13.21
C MET A 260 2.31 -6.57 11.84
N ALA A 261 1.30 -6.17 11.07
CA ALA A 261 1.04 -6.71 9.74
C ALA A 261 1.28 -5.70 8.65
N ASP A 262 0.91 -4.44 8.87
CA ASP A 262 1.07 -3.39 7.86
C ASP A 262 1.26 -2.00 8.49
N ILE A 263 1.67 -1.03 7.66
CA ILE A 263 1.88 0.36 8.02
C ILE A 263 1.52 1.27 6.86
N VAL A 264 0.85 2.39 7.15
CA VAL A 264 0.62 3.45 6.17
C VAL A 264 0.99 4.81 6.76
N SER A 265 1.73 5.61 5.99
CA SER A 265 1.95 7.04 6.21
C SER A 265 0.83 7.86 5.55
N PHE A 266 0.85 9.18 5.72
CA PHE A 266 -0.10 10.07 5.07
C PHE A 266 0.42 10.62 3.73
N VAL A 267 1.33 9.86 3.10
CA VAL A 267 1.90 10.15 1.78
C VAL A 267 1.54 9.00 0.84
N ALA A 268 0.77 9.31 -0.19
CA ALA A 268 0.37 8.33 -1.20
C ALA A 268 0.12 9.05 -2.54
N PRO A 269 0.19 8.36 -3.70
CA PRO A 269 -0.27 8.94 -4.96
C PRO A 269 -1.75 9.36 -4.87
N PRO A 270 -2.18 10.48 -5.46
CA PRO A 270 -1.45 11.28 -6.45
C PRO A 270 -0.68 12.48 -5.89
N GLN A 271 -0.31 12.53 -4.62
CA GLN A 271 0.41 13.67 -4.00
C GLN A 271 1.81 13.89 -4.61
N ARG A 272 1.85 14.34 -5.85
CA ARG A 272 3.12 14.57 -6.56
C ARG A 272 3.80 15.88 -6.16
N GLU A 273 3.01 16.91 -5.82
CA GLU A 273 3.50 18.28 -5.61
C GLU A 273 3.49 18.72 -4.14
N SER A 274 2.59 18.19 -3.32
CA SER A 274 2.53 18.56 -1.92
C SER A 274 3.56 17.79 -1.10
N PHE A 275 4.45 18.53 -0.49
CA PHE A 275 5.38 18.02 0.51
C PHE A 275 4.63 17.92 1.83
N SER A 276 4.36 16.71 2.28
CA SER A 276 3.89 16.51 3.64
C SER A 276 5.07 16.14 4.52
N ASP A 277 5.39 17.01 5.48
CA ASP A 277 6.38 16.74 6.53
C ASP A 277 5.81 15.84 7.64
N ASN A 278 4.57 15.39 7.48
CA ASN A 278 3.92 14.55 8.48
C ASN A 278 4.57 13.18 8.54
N ARG A 279 5.23 12.89 9.66
CA ARG A 279 5.88 11.60 9.94
C ARG A 279 5.01 10.63 10.73
N SER A 280 3.76 11.01 10.98
CA SER A 280 2.78 10.13 11.62
C SER A 280 2.43 8.95 10.73
N PHE A 281 1.97 7.87 11.34
CA PHE A 281 1.60 6.65 10.62
C PHE A 281 0.47 5.89 11.34
N ILE A 282 -0.13 4.96 10.63
CA ILE A 282 -1.08 4.00 11.18
C ILE A 282 -0.48 2.61 11.00
N ILE A 283 -0.63 1.73 12.00
CA ILE A 283 -0.22 0.32 11.93
C ILE A 283 -1.39 -0.61 12.22
N THR A 284 -1.30 -1.83 11.70
CA THR A 284 -2.18 -2.95 12.07
C THR A 284 -1.45 -3.99 12.89
N GLN A 285 -2.19 -4.70 13.76
CA GLN A 285 -1.70 -5.76 14.63
C GLN A 285 -2.55 -7.02 14.46
N ALA A 286 -2.01 -8.02 13.76
CA ALA A 286 -2.75 -9.20 13.33
C ALA A 286 -2.61 -10.42 14.28
N ASP A 287 -1.78 -10.35 15.33
CA ASP A 287 -1.56 -11.48 16.23
C ASP A 287 -2.84 -11.84 17.03
N GLN A 288 -3.51 -12.90 16.62
CA GLN A 288 -4.72 -13.37 17.28
C GLN A 288 -4.45 -14.09 18.62
N THR A 289 -3.21 -14.46 18.91
CA THR A 289 -2.85 -15.15 20.17
C THR A 289 -2.85 -14.21 21.38
N LYS A 290 -2.86 -12.91 21.13
CA LYS A 290 -2.86 -11.86 22.15
C LYS A 290 -4.19 -11.14 22.21
N ASN A 291 -4.62 -10.83 23.42
CA ASN A 291 -5.80 -9.98 23.62
C ASN A 291 -5.42 -8.51 23.42
N ILE A 292 -5.54 -8.04 22.19
CA ILE A 292 -5.22 -6.65 21.79
C ILE A 292 -6.55 -5.92 21.56
N PRO A 293 -6.95 -5.00 22.43
CA PRO A 293 -8.25 -4.33 22.31
C PRO A 293 -8.34 -3.37 21.12
N TYR A 294 -7.22 -2.74 20.76
CA TYR A 294 -7.11 -1.83 19.62
C TYR A 294 -6.05 -2.37 18.66
N ARG A 295 -6.48 -2.92 17.54
CA ARG A 295 -5.59 -3.58 16.58
C ARG A 295 -5.14 -2.68 15.44
N VAL A 296 -5.80 -1.56 15.24
CA VAL A 296 -5.38 -0.49 14.33
C VAL A 296 -4.99 0.70 15.19
N LEU A 297 -3.75 1.15 15.07
CA LEU A 297 -3.21 2.21 15.93
C LEU A 297 -2.66 3.36 15.06
N TRP A 298 -3.10 4.56 15.39
CA TRP A 298 -2.58 5.79 14.82
C TRP A 298 -1.55 6.40 15.77
N VAL A 299 -0.34 6.54 15.27
CA VAL A 299 0.81 7.11 16.01
C VAL A 299 1.13 8.48 15.41
N ASN A 300 1.01 9.51 16.23
CA ASN A 300 1.38 10.88 15.87
C ASN A 300 2.88 11.08 16.06
N ALA A 301 3.51 11.70 15.08
CA ALA A 301 4.86 12.24 15.18
C ALA A 301 4.76 13.73 15.52
N VAL A 302 5.34 14.13 16.65
CA VAL A 302 5.27 15.49 17.19
C VAL A 302 6.68 16.03 17.38
N GLU A 303 6.98 17.15 16.75
CA GLU A 303 8.22 17.90 16.98
C GLU A 303 8.18 18.55 18.36
N THR A 304 9.21 18.32 19.15
CA THR A 304 9.42 18.94 20.47
C THR A 304 10.78 19.60 20.54
N VAL A 305 11.05 20.32 21.61
CA VAL A 305 12.37 20.94 21.83
C VAL A 305 13.49 19.89 21.94
N ASP A 306 13.16 18.67 22.32
CA ASP A 306 14.09 17.54 22.45
C ASP A 306 14.14 16.65 21.19
N GLY A 307 13.44 17.06 20.12
CA GLY A 307 13.34 16.36 18.84
C GLY A 307 12.00 15.69 18.61
N LEU A 308 11.96 14.80 17.62
CA LEU A 308 10.75 14.11 17.16
C LEU A 308 10.33 13.01 18.16
N VAL A 309 9.10 13.10 18.65
CA VAL A 309 8.49 12.15 19.59
C VAL A 309 7.28 11.48 18.92
N PHE A 310 7.14 10.17 19.08
CA PHE A 310 6.01 9.39 18.61
C PHE A 310 5.09 9.07 19.79
N GLN A 311 3.79 9.39 19.63
CA GLN A 311 2.78 9.22 20.68
C GLN A 311 1.44 8.76 20.10
N PRO A 312 0.60 8.04 20.86
CA PRO A 312 -0.70 7.59 20.36
C PRO A 312 -1.61 8.78 20.07
N ASN A 313 -2.42 8.67 19.03
CA ASN A 313 -3.49 9.62 18.76
C ASN A 313 -4.68 9.37 19.70
N THR A 314 -4.62 9.93 20.89
CA THR A 314 -5.66 9.75 21.93
C THR A 314 -6.98 10.47 21.60
N ALA A 315 -6.99 11.39 20.63
CA ALA A 315 -8.23 12.07 20.20
C ALA A 315 -9.27 11.09 19.64
N LEU A 316 -8.79 9.96 19.03
CA LEU A 316 -9.67 8.92 18.48
C LEU A 316 -10.40 8.08 19.54
N LEU A 317 -10.05 8.22 20.82
CA LEU A 317 -10.80 7.60 21.93
C LEU A 317 -12.13 8.29 22.21
N GLN A 318 -12.31 9.51 21.69
CA GLN A 318 -13.56 10.25 21.84
C GLN A 318 -14.59 9.74 20.83
N GLN A 319 -15.39 8.76 21.25
CA GLN A 319 -16.45 8.17 20.44
C GLN A 319 -17.75 8.94 20.62
N ASP A 320 -17.94 9.97 19.78
CA ASP A 320 -19.18 10.76 19.79
C ASP A 320 -20.25 10.11 18.91
N THR A 321 -21.10 9.29 19.52
CA THR A 321 -22.20 8.59 18.85
C THR A 321 -23.25 9.50 18.24
N SER A 322 -23.26 10.80 18.57
CA SER A 322 -24.12 11.78 17.89
C SER A 322 -23.59 12.10 16.47
N LYS A 323 -22.31 11.88 16.21
CA LYS A 323 -21.63 12.22 14.95
C LYS A 323 -21.31 11.02 14.07
N ALA A 324 -21.18 9.82 14.63
CA ALA A 324 -20.91 8.60 13.87
C ALA A 324 -21.51 7.38 14.56
N ASP A 325 -21.68 6.29 13.79
CA ASP A 325 -22.22 5.02 14.28
C ASP A 325 -21.15 3.92 14.41
N GLY A 326 -19.90 4.22 13.99
CA GLY A 326 -18.75 3.34 14.11
C GLY A 326 -17.45 4.15 14.20
N PHE A 327 -16.41 3.54 14.81
CA PHE A 327 -15.17 4.23 15.12
C PHE A 327 -13.96 3.33 14.86
N LEU A 328 -12.84 3.93 14.45
CA LEU A 328 -11.57 3.23 14.28
C LEU A 328 -11.07 2.63 15.60
N TYR A 329 -11.20 3.40 16.70
CA TYR A 329 -10.83 2.98 18.05
C TYR A 329 -12.03 2.42 18.82
N GLU A 330 -12.71 1.47 18.20
CA GLU A 330 -13.73 0.69 18.88
C GLU A 330 -13.11 -0.60 19.45
N LEU A 331 -13.46 -0.93 20.70
CA LEU A 331 -12.90 -2.10 21.36
C LEU A 331 -13.22 -3.40 20.60
N ASN A 332 -12.20 -4.17 20.30
CA ASN A 332 -12.30 -5.48 19.61
C ASN A 332 -13.01 -5.41 18.22
N LYS A 333 -12.98 -4.25 17.56
CA LYS A 333 -13.58 -4.07 16.23
C LYS A 333 -12.95 -5.00 15.20
N PHE A 334 -11.64 -5.08 15.19
CA PHE A 334 -10.87 -5.90 14.26
C PHE A 334 -10.46 -7.23 14.89
N LYS A 335 -10.43 -8.29 14.08
CA LYS A 335 -9.93 -9.62 14.49
C LYS A 335 -8.50 -9.87 14.04
N GLU A 336 -8.21 -9.62 12.78
CA GLU A 336 -6.90 -9.82 12.15
C GLU A 336 -6.71 -8.79 11.03
N PRO A 337 -6.52 -7.50 11.38
CA PRO A 337 -6.32 -6.47 10.35
C PRO A 337 -4.94 -6.66 9.70
N THR A 338 -4.93 -6.75 8.37
CA THR A 338 -3.78 -7.18 7.57
C THR A 338 -3.26 -6.11 6.64
N GLY A 339 -4.08 -5.22 6.13
CA GLY A 339 -3.66 -4.19 5.19
C GLY A 339 -4.23 -2.81 5.51
N LEU A 340 -3.49 -1.79 5.12
CA LEU A 340 -3.81 -0.37 5.30
C LEU A 340 -3.61 0.41 4.02
N ALA A 341 -4.54 1.35 3.73
CA ALA A 341 -4.32 2.36 2.72
C ALA A 341 -4.84 3.72 3.17
N TYR A 342 -4.25 4.75 2.62
CA TYR A 342 -4.66 6.15 2.82
C TYR A 342 -4.98 6.78 1.47
N ALA A 343 -6.15 7.43 1.37
CA ALA A 343 -6.53 8.19 0.19
C ALA A 343 -5.93 9.59 0.23
N ALA A 344 -5.01 9.88 -0.67
CA ALA A 344 -4.33 11.17 -0.74
C ALA A 344 -4.98 12.14 -1.75
N ASP A 345 -6.30 12.02 -1.96
CA ASP A 345 -7.07 12.76 -2.96
C ASP A 345 -7.97 13.86 -2.37
N GLY A 346 -7.74 14.21 -1.10
CA GLY A 346 -8.56 15.18 -0.37
C GLY A 346 -9.75 14.56 0.39
N THR A 347 -10.15 13.32 0.12
CA THR A 347 -11.13 12.60 0.95
C THR A 347 -10.50 12.15 2.26
N ASN A 348 -9.20 11.85 2.22
CA ASN A 348 -8.40 11.39 3.37
C ASN A 348 -9.00 10.14 4.03
N TYR A 349 -9.61 9.26 3.24
CA TYR A 349 -10.13 8.01 3.74
C TYR A 349 -9.02 7.04 4.12
N ILE A 350 -9.29 6.24 5.13
CA ILE A 350 -8.43 5.16 5.60
C ILE A 350 -9.16 3.85 5.32
N PHE A 351 -8.47 2.95 4.64
CA PHE A 351 -8.98 1.61 4.31
C PHE A 351 -8.23 0.58 5.14
N VAL A 352 -8.97 -0.37 5.71
CA VAL A 352 -8.42 -1.46 6.52
C VAL A 352 -9.00 -2.77 6.02
N THR A 353 -8.15 -3.70 5.59
CA THR A 353 -8.56 -5.09 5.37
C THR A 353 -8.40 -5.89 6.66
N ASP A 354 -9.37 -6.73 6.96
CA ASP A 354 -9.35 -7.61 8.13
C ASP A 354 -9.57 -9.06 7.66
N ALA A 355 -8.51 -9.86 7.69
CA ALA A 355 -8.54 -11.27 7.31
C ALA A 355 -9.36 -12.13 8.28
N GLY A 356 -9.48 -11.70 9.53
CA GLY A 356 -10.27 -12.44 10.54
C GLY A 356 -11.78 -12.27 10.39
N THR A 357 -12.23 -11.27 9.62
CA THR A 357 -13.64 -11.05 9.28
C THR A 357 -13.90 -11.09 7.78
N ASP A 358 -12.86 -11.34 6.96
CA ASP A 358 -12.93 -11.29 5.50
C ASP A 358 -13.59 -10.01 4.98
N SER A 359 -13.15 -8.85 5.50
CA SER A 359 -13.86 -7.58 5.30
C SER A 359 -12.92 -6.43 4.97
N LEU A 360 -13.48 -5.41 4.30
CA LEU A 360 -12.88 -4.11 4.07
C LEU A 360 -13.66 -3.06 4.85
N TYR A 361 -12.96 -2.35 5.72
CA TYR A 361 -13.47 -1.23 6.50
C TYR A 361 -12.98 0.09 5.94
N ILE A 362 -13.84 1.12 6.00
CA ILE A 362 -13.54 2.46 5.52
C ILE A 362 -13.78 3.46 6.64
N PHE A 363 -12.78 4.33 6.87
CA PHE A 363 -12.86 5.39 7.88
C PHE A 363 -12.49 6.74 7.30
N GLN A 364 -13.01 7.79 7.88
CA GLN A 364 -12.56 9.17 7.66
C GLN A 364 -11.29 9.45 8.49
N SER A 365 -10.57 10.52 8.16
CA SER A 365 -9.35 10.93 8.88
C SER A 365 -9.56 11.30 10.36
N ASN A 366 -10.79 11.53 10.79
CA ASN A 366 -11.17 11.72 12.18
C ASN A 366 -11.48 10.41 12.93
N GLY A 367 -11.31 9.26 12.27
CA GLY A 367 -11.57 7.94 12.82
C GLY A 367 -13.04 7.49 12.79
N TYR A 368 -13.94 8.25 12.18
CA TYR A 368 -15.35 7.86 12.02
C TYR A 368 -15.50 6.87 10.87
N GLU A 369 -16.23 5.78 11.10
CA GLU A 369 -16.46 4.77 10.06
C GLU A 369 -17.44 5.26 9.01
N GLY A 370 -17.09 5.02 7.74
CA GLY A 370 -17.90 5.34 6.59
C GLY A 370 -17.39 6.50 5.77
N VAL A 371 -18.16 6.88 4.78
CA VAL A 371 -17.87 7.98 3.85
C VAL A 371 -18.68 9.22 4.14
N THR A 372 -18.18 10.37 3.72
CA THR A 372 -18.90 11.64 3.83
C THR A 372 -20.19 11.58 3.00
N PRO A 373 -21.35 11.91 3.58
CA PRO A 373 -22.59 11.97 2.83
C PRO A 373 -22.49 12.94 1.64
N PRO A 374 -23.07 12.62 0.49
CA PRO A 374 -23.12 13.55 -0.64
C PRO A 374 -23.83 14.85 -0.30
N VAL A 375 -23.45 15.91 -0.99
CA VAL A 375 -24.11 17.21 -0.86
C VAL A 375 -25.60 17.07 -1.21
N GLY A 376 -26.47 17.55 -0.34
CA GLY A 376 -27.93 17.44 -0.48
C GLY A 376 -28.54 16.15 0.08
N SER A 377 -27.73 15.28 0.68
CA SER A 377 -28.22 14.12 1.43
C SER A 377 -28.84 14.53 2.77
N ASP A 378 -29.89 13.83 3.21
CA ASP A 378 -30.47 13.97 4.54
C ASP A 378 -29.61 13.32 5.64
N ALA A 379 -28.61 12.54 5.30
CA ALA A 379 -27.73 11.89 6.24
C ALA A 379 -26.82 12.90 6.95
N LYS A 380 -26.86 12.91 8.28
CA LYS A 380 -26.06 13.81 9.14
C LYS A 380 -24.80 13.16 9.66
N LYS A 381 -24.70 11.84 9.56
CA LYS A 381 -23.56 11.04 9.98
C LYS A 381 -22.89 10.41 8.75
N PRO A 382 -21.61 10.00 8.84
CA PRO A 382 -20.99 9.20 7.81
C PRO A 382 -21.84 7.99 7.44
N ILE A 383 -21.87 7.67 6.17
CA ILE A 383 -22.60 6.49 5.68
C ILE A 383 -21.64 5.30 5.76
N ILE A 384 -21.98 4.31 6.56
CA ILE A 384 -21.18 3.08 6.68
C ILE A 384 -21.26 2.33 5.36
N VAL A 385 -20.09 2.14 4.74
CA VAL A 385 -19.92 1.46 3.45
C VAL A 385 -18.94 0.28 3.55
N SER A 386 -18.51 -0.04 4.77
CA SER A 386 -17.70 -1.24 5.06
C SER A 386 -18.47 -2.48 4.65
N PHE A 387 -17.77 -3.46 4.06
CA PHE A 387 -18.40 -4.67 3.52
C PHE A 387 -17.41 -5.85 3.52
N GLY A 388 -17.94 -7.06 3.32
CA GLY A 388 -17.14 -8.26 3.24
C GLY A 388 -17.91 -9.51 3.65
N GLY A 389 -17.19 -10.46 4.20
CA GLY A 389 -17.61 -11.79 4.58
C GLY A 389 -16.97 -12.85 3.69
N GLN A 390 -16.77 -14.04 4.24
CA GLN A 390 -16.08 -15.14 3.58
C GLN A 390 -16.75 -15.55 2.26
N GLY A 391 -15.96 -15.66 1.20
CA GLY A 391 -16.42 -16.16 -0.10
C GLY A 391 -15.62 -15.63 -1.27
N ASP A 392 -16.09 -15.96 -2.48
CA ASP A 392 -15.51 -15.57 -3.76
C ASP A 392 -16.41 -14.61 -4.58
N GLY A 393 -17.56 -14.24 -4.04
CA GLY A 393 -18.50 -13.32 -4.65
C GLY A 393 -17.93 -11.90 -4.84
N PRO A 394 -18.68 -11.02 -5.52
CA PRO A 394 -18.21 -9.67 -5.86
C PRO A 394 -17.95 -8.76 -4.64
N LYS A 395 -18.57 -9.04 -3.50
CA LYS A 395 -18.39 -8.31 -2.24
C LYS A 395 -17.84 -9.17 -1.11
N ASN A 396 -17.32 -10.34 -1.43
CA ASN A 396 -16.77 -11.29 -0.46
C ASN A 396 -15.25 -11.39 -0.65
N PHE A 397 -14.57 -11.78 0.41
CA PHE A 397 -13.13 -12.02 0.43
C PHE A 397 -12.82 -13.37 1.06
N ASN A 398 -11.60 -13.83 0.86
CA ASN A 398 -11.04 -14.97 1.56
C ASN A 398 -9.61 -14.65 1.98
N ASN A 399 -9.45 -14.25 3.23
CA ASN A 399 -8.18 -13.81 3.80
C ASN A 399 -7.57 -12.61 3.02
N PRO A 400 -8.24 -11.44 2.96
CA PRO A 400 -7.68 -10.26 2.30
C PRO A 400 -6.42 -9.82 3.03
N SER A 401 -5.34 -9.50 2.30
CA SER A 401 -4.01 -9.25 2.87
C SER A 401 -3.55 -7.80 2.75
N GLY A 402 -3.61 -7.22 1.56
CA GLY A 402 -3.17 -5.86 1.29
C GLY A 402 -4.27 -5.03 0.65
N VAL A 403 -4.17 -3.71 0.75
CA VAL A 403 -5.10 -2.76 0.14
C VAL A 403 -4.36 -1.51 -0.31
N THR A 404 -4.77 -0.95 -1.44
CA THR A 404 -4.32 0.38 -1.88
C THR A 404 -5.47 1.15 -2.51
N TYR A 405 -5.32 2.47 -2.56
CA TYR A 405 -6.31 3.37 -3.15
C TYR A 405 -5.65 4.31 -4.15
N PHE A 406 -6.24 4.43 -5.32
CA PHE A 406 -5.81 5.40 -6.31
C PHE A 406 -6.95 5.78 -7.24
N ASP A 407 -7.11 7.08 -7.52
CA ASP A 407 -8.06 7.61 -8.50
C ASP A 407 -9.48 7.04 -8.33
N LYS A 408 -9.99 7.11 -7.09
CA LYS A 408 -11.33 6.64 -6.71
C LYS A 408 -11.54 5.12 -6.82
N VAL A 409 -10.47 4.36 -7.00
CA VAL A 409 -10.50 2.89 -7.03
C VAL A 409 -9.74 2.31 -5.84
N VAL A 410 -10.39 1.42 -5.13
CA VAL A 410 -9.79 0.59 -4.08
C VAL A 410 -9.38 -0.74 -4.69
N TYR A 411 -8.13 -1.15 -4.47
CA TYR A 411 -7.59 -2.44 -4.89
C TYR A 411 -7.31 -3.27 -3.65
N VAL A 412 -7.78 -4.51 -3.62
CA VAL A 412 -7.62 -5.43 -2.48
C VAL A 412 -6.94 -6.70 -2.96
N ALA A 413 -5.84 -7.07 -2.31
CA ALA A 413 -5.22 -8.37 -2.48
C ALA A 413 -6.05 -9.43 -1.73
N ASP A 414 -6.87 -10.16 -2.46
CA ASP A 414 -7.76 -11.19 -1.95
C ASP A 414 -7.05 -12.54 -2.03
N LYS A 415 -6.22 -12.80 -1.01
CA LYS A 415 -5.13 -13.76 -0.98
C LYS A 415 -5.54 -15.17 -1.37
N ASN A 416 -6.49 -15.77 -0.66
CA ASN A 416 -6.89 -17.16 -0.90
C ASN A 416 -7.80 -17.31 -2.12
N ASN A 417 -8.34 -16.22 -2.66
CA ASN A 417 -9.05 -16.21 -3.94
C ASN A 417 -8.10 -15.96 -5.14
N ASN A 418 -6.79 -15.80 -4.91
CA ASN A 418 -5.76 -15.60 -5.94
C ASN A 418 -6.11 -14.47 -6.91
N ARG A 419 -6.59 -13.33 -6.39
CA ARG A 419 -7.08 -12.21 -7.20
C ARG A 419 -6.76 -10.84 -6.59
N ILE A 420 -6.74 -9.82 -7.44
CA ILE A 420 -6.88 -8.43 -7.01
C ILE A 420 -8.32 -8.00 -7.29
N ALA A 421 -9.06 -7.77 -6.21
CA ALA A 421 -10.42 -7.27 -6.27
C ALA A 421 -10.42 -5.74 -6.32
N ARG A 422 -11.30 -5.15 -7.13
CA ARG A 422 -11.33 -3.70 -7.35
C ARG A 422 -12.71 -3.15 -7.09
N TYR A 423 -12.77 -1.98 -6.44
CA TYR A 423 -14.02 -1.36 -6.05
C TYR A 423 -14.00 0.13 -6.28
N LYS A 424 -15.16 0.70 -6.59
CA LYS A 424 -15.35 2.14 -6.71
C LYS A 424 -16.62 2.55 -5.98
N LEU A 425 -16.57 3.70 -5.28
CA LEU A 425 -17.73 4.21 -4.56
C LEU A 425 -18.84 4.57 -5.56
N THR A 426 -20.11 4.23 -5.25
CA THR A 426 -21.23 4.43 -6.19
C THR A 426 -21.46 5.89 -6.55
N THR A 427 -21.10 6.82 -5.66
CA THR A 427 -21.16 8.27 -5.93
C THR A 427 -20.05 8.78 -6.84
N ASP A 428 -19.03 7.98 -7.11
CA ASP A 428 -17.91 8.36 -7.98
C ASP A 428 -18.06 7.89 -9.44
N PHE A 429 -19.13 7.16 -9.75
CA PHE A 429 -19.48 6.85 -11.13
C PHE A 429 -20.18 8.07 -11.75
N GLU A 430 -19.56 8.65 -12.75
CA GLU A 430 -20.10 9.71 -13.57
C GLU A 430 -20.80 9.14 -14.82
#